data_30fe22775466904848ec9d33e5230706
#
_entry.id   30fe22775466904848ec9d33e5230706
#
_cell.length_a   1.000
_cell.length_b   1.000
_cell.length_c   1.000
_cell.angle_alpha   90.00
_cell.angle_beta   90.00
_cell.angle_gamma   90.00
#
_symmetry.space_group_name_H-M   'P 1'
#
loop_
_entity.id
_entity.type
_entity.pdbx_description
1 polymer ?
#
loop_
_entity_poly.entity_id
_entity_poly.type
_entity_poly.pdbx_seq_one_letter_code
_entity_poly.pdbx_strand_id
1 'polypeptide(L)'
;MLEAIREIKAGGGRKFTVQVSQATEARIKLGQSQADFAEMLGVSVRTLQDWEQGRREPSGAAKALLKVAVAAPKTVRKVLAAA
;
A
#
# COMPACT_ATOMS: atom_id res chain seq x y z
N MET A 1 5.54 -10.68 -10.00
CA MET A 1 5.56 -11.13 -9.52
C MET A 1 5.66 -11.41 -8.88
N LEU A 2 5.29 -11.38 -8.47
CA LEU A 2 5.40 -11.78 -7.64
C LEU A 2 5.42 -12.75 -7.49
N GLU A 3 5.32 -13.46 -7.68
CA GLU A 3 5.45 -14.44 -7.42
C GLU A 3 6.35 -14.68 -7.04
N ALA A 4 6.94 -14.20 -7.15
CA ALA A 4 7.90 -14.55 -6.73
C ALA A 4 7.92 -14.87 -5.58
N ILE A 5 7.42 -14.57 -5.23
CA ILE A 5 7.38 -14.92 -4.14
C ILE A 5 7.15 -16.13 -4.04
N ARG A 6 7.08 -16.77 -4.60
CA ARG A 6 6.91 -17.87 -4.51
C ARG A 6 7.74 -18.61 -4.54
N GLU A 7 8.35 -18.70 -4.69
CA GLU A 7 9.07 -19.45 -4.58
C GLU A 7 9.58 -19.62 -3.72
N ILE A 8 9.60 -19.12 -3.37
CA ILE A 8 10.07 -19.42 -2.47
C ILE A 8 9.84 -20.49 -2.07
N LYS A 9 9.42 -20.96 -2.46
CA LYS A 9 9.18 -21.93 -2.16
C LYS A 9 9.90 -22.62 -2.05
N ALA A 10 10.24 -22.46 -2.25
CA ALA A 10 10.95 -23.30 -2.16
C ALA A 10 11.29 -23.68 -1.08
N GLY A 11 11.39 -23.16 -0.68
CA GLY A 11 11.78 -23.48 0.31
C GLY A 11 11.34 -24.41 1.02
N GLY A 12 11.59 -25.20 0.90
CA GLY A 12 11.25 -26.07 1.67
C GLY A 12 9.97 -26.14 2.06
N GLY A 13 9.24 -25.91 1.44
CA GLY A 13 7.99 -26.10 1.78
C GLY A 13 7.45 -25.30 2.85
N ARG A 14 8.19 -24.55 3.47
CA ARG A 14 7.70 -23.80 4.41
C ARG A 14 6.92 -22.76 3.78
N LYS A 15 5.70 -22.64 4.11
CA LYS A 15 4.89 -21.67 3.60
C LYS A 15 5.12 -20.44 4.33
N PHE A 16 5.53 -19.45 3.72
CA PHE A 16 5.78 -18.22 4.35
C PHE A 16 4.86 -17.19 3.76
N THR A 17 3.93 -16.72 4.53
CA THR A 17 2.99 -15.75 4.06
C THR A 17 3.36 -14.39 4.55
N VAL A 18 3.55 -13.49 3.64
CA VAL A 18 3.82 -12.11 3.99
C VAL A 18 2.57 -11.33 3.76
N GLN A 19 2.06 -10.74 4.82
CA GLN A 19 0.89 -9.93 4.69
C GLN A 19 1.29 -8.50 4.49
N VAL A 20 0.89 -7.94 3.37
CA VAL A 20 1.18 -6.56 3.05
C VAL A 20 -0.05 -5.75 3.38
N SER A 21 0.13 -4.69 4.15
CA SER A 21 -1.01 -3.84 4.49
C SER A 21 -1.59 -3.23 3.24
N GLN A 22 -2.85 -2.86 3.32
CA GLN A 22 -3.51 -2.21 2.19
C GLN A 22 -2.82 -0.91 1.83
N ALA A 23 -2.32 -0.18 2.83
CA ALA A 23 -1.59 1.05 2.56
C ALA A 23 -0.33 0.78 1.74
N THR A 24 0.42 -0.26 2.10
CA THR A 24 1.61 -0.61 1.35
C THR A 24 1.26 -1.06 -0.06
N GLU A 25 0.22 -1.86 -0.18
CA GLU A 25 -0.19 -2.35 -1.48
C GLU A 25 -0.60 -1.20 -2.40
N ALA A 26 -1.36 -0.25 -1.87
CA ALA A 26 -1.78 0.90 -2.66
C ALA A 26 -0.57 1.72 -3.10
N ARG A 27 0.37 1.93 -2.19
CA ARG A 27 1.54 2.71 -2.51
C ARG A 27 2.36 2.06 -3.62
N ILE A 28 2.55 0.76 -3.51
CA ILE A 28 3.33 0.04 -4.51
C ILE A 28 2.65 0.09 -5.87
N LYS A 29 1.35 -0.08 -5.88
CA LYS A 29 0.61 -0.04 -7.14
C LYS A 29 0.67 1.33 -7.80
N LEU A 30 0.79 2.38 -6.98
CA LEU A 30 0.92 3.72 -7.50
C LEU A 30 2.36 4.06 -7.86
N GLY A 31 3.30 3.21 -7.48
CA GLY A 31 4.71 3.42 -7.79
C GLY A 31 5.31 4.60 -7.05
N GLN A 32 4.87 4.84 -5.82
CA GLN A 32 5.31 6.01 -5.08
C GLN A 32 6.12 5.65 -3.87
N SER A 33 6.98 6.57 -3.44
CA SER A 33 7.70 6.45 -2.19
C SER A 33 6.73 6.73 -1.05
N GLN A 34 7.16 6.41 0.18
CA GLN A 34 6.34 6.73 1.33
C GLN A 34 6.09 8.23 1.44
N ALA A 35 7.12 9.02 1.19
CA ALA A 35 6.97 10.47 1.29
C ALA A 35 5.97 11.00 0.28
N ASP A 36 6.08 10.55 -0.95
CA ASP A 36 5.18 11.01 -1.99
C ASP A 36 3.75 10.56 -1.74
N PHE A 37 3.58 9.33 -1.31
CA PHE A 37 2.25 8.80 -1.06
C PHE A 37 1.60 9.50 0.13
N ALA A 38 2.37 9.74 1.19
CA ALA A 38 1.85 10.44 2.35
C ALA A 38 1.40 11.85 1.96
N GLU A 39 2.19 12.51 1.16
CA GLU A 39 1.83 13.86 0.71
C GLU A 39 0.56 13.82 -0.11
N MET A 40 0.45 12.86 -1.00
CA MET A 40 -0.75 12.74 -1.83
C MET A 40 -1.99 12.48 -0.99
N LEU A 41 -1.85 11.70 0.06
CA LEU A 41 -2.97 11.39 0.93
C LEU A 41 -3.27 12.48 1.94
N GLY A 42 -2.35 13.42 2.11
CA GLY A 42 -2.54 14.48 3.08
C GLY A 42 -2.26 14.05 4.51
N VAL A 43 -1.39 13.07 4.70
CA VAL A 43 -1.02 12.62 6.03
C VAL A 43 0.49 12.71 6.19
N SER A 44 0.96 12.62 7.43
CA SER A 44 2.40 12.63 7.66
C SER A 44 3.01 11.28 7.26
N VAL A 45 4.30 11.30 6.97
CA VAL A 45 5.01 10.07 6.67
C VAL A 45 4.91 9.11 7.85
N ARG A 46 4.99 9.65 9.07
CA ARG A 46 4.90 8.83 10.26
C ARG A 46 3.57 8.10 10.33
N THR A 47 2.49 8.81 10.02
CA THR A 47 1.17 8.19 10.00
C THR A 47 1.10 7.08 8.97
N LEU A 48 1.63 7.33 7.78
CA LEU A 48 1.63 6.31 6.75
C LEU A 48 2.47 5.11 7.17
N GLN A 49 3.61 5.35 7.79
CA GLN A 49 4.44 4.26 8.26
C GLN A 49 3.73 3.41 9.30
N ASP A 50 2.97 4.06 10.19
CA ASP A 50 2.21 3.33 11.19
C ASP A 50 1.16 2.44 10.52
N TRP A 51 0.51 2.95 9.49
CA TRP A 51 -0.47 2.15 8.74
C TRP A 51 0.20 0.97 8.05
N GLU A 52 1.34 1.21 7.43
CA GLU A 52 2.03 0.15 6.70
C GLU A 52 2.57 -0.92 7.61
N GLN A 53 2.96 -0.54 8.81
CA GLN A 53 3.50 -1.49 9.76
C GLN A 53 2.46 -2.09 10.68
N GLY A 54 1.21 -1.68 10.54
CA GLY A 54 0.15 -2.26 11.33
C GLY A 54 0.03 -1.73 12.74
N ARG A 55 0.73 -0.64 13.05
CA ARG A 55 0.64 -0.07 14.38
C ARG A 55 -0.63 0.72 14.60
N ARG A 56 -1.17 1.27 13.55
CA ARG A 56 -2.41 2.03 13.60
C ARG A 56 -3.20 1.71 12.37
N GLU A 57 -4.51 1.83 12.50
CA GLU A 57 -5.37 1.61 11.35
C GLU A 57 -5.82 2.92 10.76
N PRO A 58 -5.92 3.01 9.44
CA PRO A 58 -6.47 4.20 8.80
C PRO A 58 -7.91 4.42 9.25
N SER A 59 -8.34 5.67 9.20
CA SER A 59 -9.73 5.98 9.48
C SER A 59 -10.61 5.36 8.39
N GLY A 60 -11.93 5.39 8.61
CA GLY A 60 -12.85 4.84 7.62
C GLY A 60 -12.69 5.46 6.25
N ALA A 61 -12.57 6.78 6.20
CA ALA A 61 -12.39 7.46 4.93
C ALA A 61 -11.07 7.09 4.28
N ALA A 62 -10.01 6.99 5.08
CA ALA A 62 -8.71 6.61 4.54
C ALA A 62 -8.73 5.18 4.03
N LYS A 63 -9.41 4.29 4.75
CA LYS A 63 -9.54 2.91 4.29
C LYS A 63 -10.24 2.83 2.94
N ALA A 64 -11.29 3.61 2.79
CA ALA A 64 -12.03 3.62 1.54
C ALA A 64 -11.14 4.11 0.40
N LEU A 65 -10.36 5.16 0.66
CA LEU A 65 -9.46 5.67 -0.36
C LEU A 65 -8.39 4.66 -0.71
N LEU A 66 -7.86 3.96 0.27
CA LEU A 66 -6.86 2.94 0.00
C LEU A 66 -7.42 1.80 -0.84
N LYS A 67 -8.66 1.42 -0.57
CA LYS A 67 -9.31 0.41 -1.37
C LYS A 67 -9.43 0.82 -2.82
N VAL A 68 -9.82 2.07 -3.03
CA VAL A 68 -9.94 2.59 -4.39
C VAL A 68 -8.57 2.65 -5.05
N ALA A 69 -7.54 3.03 -4.29
CA ALA A 69 -6.19 3.12 -4.83
C ALA A 69 -5.67 1.76 -5.27
N VAL A 70 -6.03 0.71 -4.54
CA VAL A 70 -5.62 -0.63 -4.93
C VAL A 70 -6.37 -1.08 -6.18
N ALA A 71 -7.66 -0.79 -6.24
CA ALA A 71 -8.49 -1.26 -7.34
C ALA A 71 -8.30 -0.44 -8.61
N ALA A 72 -8.08 0.85 -8.49
CA ALA A 72 -7.96 1.74 -9.65
C ALA A 72 -6.81 2.72 -9.46
N PRO A 73 -5.58 2.22 -9.42
CA PRO A 73 -4.44 3.10 -9.12
C PRO A 73 -4.25 4.22 -10.14
N LYS A 74 -4.51 3.96 -11.39
CA LYS A 74 -4.34 4.99 -12.40
C LYS A 74 -5.30 6.15 -12.21
N THR A 75 -6.54 5.82 -11.85
CA THR A 75 -7.55 6.84 -11.62
C THR A 75 -7.20 7.67 -10.40
N VAL A 76 -6.78 7.03 -9.33
CA VAL A 76 -6.43 7.74 -8.11
C VAL A 76 -5.26 8.67 -8.37
N ARG A 77 -4.25 8.17 -9.08
CA ARG A 77 -3.09 9.00 -9.37
C ARG A 77 -3.50 10.21 -10.20
N LYS A 78 -4.33 10.00 -11.19
CA LYS A 78 -4.77 11.08 -12.06
C LYS A 78 -5.55 12.13 -11.28
N VAL A 79 -6.49 11.67 -10.47
CA VAL A 79 -7.36 12.61 -9.75
C VAL A 79 -6.59 13.37 -8.67
N LEU A 80 -5.80 12.68 -7.90
CA LEU A 80 -5.11 13.31 -6.78
C LEU A 80 -3.93 14.15 -7.23
N ALA A 81 -3.27 13.74 -8.29
CA ALA A 81 -2.15 14.51 -8.79
C ALA A 81 -2.61 15.79 -9.47
N ALA A 82 -3.81 15.80 -10.00
CA ALA A 82 -4.34 16.97 -10.68
C ALA A 82 -4.85 18.03 -9.71
N ALA A 83 -5.06 17.64 -8.45
CA ALA A 83 -5.59 18.57 -7.45
C ALA A 83 -4.53 19.58 -6.93
#